data_feec951736d040ccb067d7a440acdf2e
#
_entry.id   feec951736d040ccb067d7a440acdf2e
#
_cell.length_a   1.000
_cell.length_b   1.000
_cell.length_c   1.000
_cell.angle_alpha   90.00
_cell.angle_beta   90.00
_cell.angle_gamma   90.00
#
_symmetry.space_group_name_H-M   'P 1'
#
loop_
_entity.id
_entity.type
_entity.pdbx_description
1 polymer ?
#
loop_
_entity_poly.entity_id
_entity_poly.type
_entity_poly.pdbx_seq_one_letter_code
_entity_poly.pdbx_strand_id
1 'polypeptide(L)'
;DLHLLSRRQRQMCIRDRETKPEMAVSVHQNSYTEEYVSGPQVFYYTTSAKGREIAGCIQDVMNEELQIERPREIKANDTYYILKRSEAPTVIVECGFLSNEKEAALLVTDAYQQKAAESICHGIQKYFAVKM
;
A
#
# COMPACT_ATOMS: atom_id res chain seq x y z
N ASP A 1 9.07 -7.16 -15.68
CA ASP A 1 10.50 -6.91 -15.82
C ASP A 1 11.06 -6.23 -14.56
N LEU A 2 12.01 -6.91 -13.90
CA LEU A 2 12.65 -6.45 -12.67
C LEU A 2 13.39 -5.11 -12.86
N HIS A 3 13.95 -4.89 -14.06
CA HIS A 3 14.63 -3.63 -14.38
C HIS A 3 13.66 -2.45 -14.45
N LEU A 4 12.46 -2.65 -14.99
CA LEU A 4 11.42 -1.61 -15.07
C LEU A 4 10.91 -1.25 -13.68
N LEU A 5 10.66 -2.24 -12.82
CA LEU A 5 10.25 -2.01 -11.42
C LEU A 5 11.33 -1.24 -10.66
N SER A 6 12.59 -1.63 -10.80
CA SER A 6 13.71 -0.95 -10.16
C SER A 6 13.87 0.50 -10.63
N ARG A 7 13.67 0.77 -11.93
CA ARG A 7 13.71 2.13 -12.49
C ARG A 7 12.59 2.99 -11.94
N ARG A 8 11.36 2.47 -11.89
CA ARG A 8 10.21 3.20 -11.36
C ARG A 8 10.38 3.53 -9.88
N GLN A 9 10.87 2.58 -9.09
CA GLN A 9 11.14 2.81 -7.68
C GLN A 9 12.22 3.86 -7.47
N ARG A 10 13.28 3.83 -8.27
CA ARG A 10 14.33 4.86 -8.22
C ARG A 10 13.82 6.24 -8.58
N GLN A 11 12.99 6.35 -9.63
CA GLN A 11 12.36 7.62 -10.02
C GLN A 11 11.48 8.17 -8.91
N MET A 12 10.73 7.29 -8.25
CA MET A 12 9.88 7.69 -7.14
C MET A 12 10.70 8.22 -5.96
N CYS A 13 11.84 7.59 -5.65
CA CYS A 13 12.76 8.08 -4.63
C CYS A 13 13.40 9.42 -5.01
N ILE A 14 13.72 9.64 -6.29
CA ILE A 14 14.23 10.92 -6.78
C ILE A 14 13.19 12.02 -6.60
N ARG A 15 11.94 11.77 -7.00
CA ARG A 15 10.83 12.70 -6.81
C ARG A 15 10.58 13.02 -5.35
N ASP A 16 10.66 12.00 -4.49
CA ASP A 16 10.55 12.14 -3.05
C ASP A 16 11.56 13.15 -2.52
N ARG A 17 12.83 13.03 -2.92
CA ARG A 17 13.89 13.96 -2.49
C ARG A 17 13.70 15.37 -3.04
N GLU A 18 13.21 15.50 -4.27
CA GLU A 18 13.01 16.79 -4.92
C GLU A 18 11.79 17.53 -4.37
N THR A 19 10.68 16.83 -4.15
CA THR A 19 9.41 17.45 -3.74
C THR A 19 9.23 17.54 -2.23
N LYS A 20 9.97 16.75 -1.46
CA LYS A 20 9.88 16.66 0.01
C LYS A 20 8.44 16.54 0.50
N PRO A 21 7.70 15.50 0.06
CA PRO A 21 6.31 15.34 0.44
C PRO A 21 6.14 14.93 1.91
N GLU A 22 4.96 15.12 2.44
CA GLU A 22 4.59 14.64 3.78
C GLU A 22 4.60 13.12 3.88
N MET A 23 4.28 12.44 2.80
CA MET A 23 4.31 10.99 2.68
C MET A 23 4.38 10.57 1.21
N ALA A 24 4.74 9.32 0.98
CA ALA A 24 4.64 8.70 -0.33
C ALA A 24 3.84 7.40 -0.19
N VAL A 25 2.90 7.20 -1.11
CA VAL A 25 2.07 5.98 -1.15
C VAL A 25 2.25 5.33 -2.51
N SER A 26 2.73 4.10 -2.50
CA SER A 26 2.93 3.30 -3.71
C SER A 26 1.85 2.22 -3.76
N VAL A 27 1.09 2.18 -4.85
CA VAL A 27 -0.05 1.28 -4.99
C VAL A 27 0.31 0.14 -5.93
N HIS A 28 0.11 -1.08 -5.47
CA HIS A 28 0.47 -2.30 -6.17
C HIS A 28 -0.61 -3.36 -6.07
N GLN A 29 -0.45 -4.42 -6.84
CA GLN A 29 -1.20 -5.66 -6.69
C GLN A 29 -0.20 -6.76 -6.36
N ASN A 30 -0.60 -7.66 -5.47
CA ASN A 30 0.27 -8.69 -4.93
C ASN A 30 0.10 -10.03 -5.67
N SER A 31 1.00 -10.95 -5.40
CA SER A 31 0.94 -12.32 -5.86
C SER A 31 1.65 -13.22 -4.85
N TYR A 32 1.15 -14.44 -4.69
CA TYR A 32 1.73 -15.40 -3.76
C TYR A 32 1.57 -16.81 -4.30
N THR A 33 2.42 -17.74 -3.84
CA THR A 33 2.40 -19.14 -4.30
C THR A 33 1.15 -19.89 -3.87
N GLU A 34 0.54 -19.49 -2.75
CA GLU A 34 -0.68 -20.09 -2.23
C GLU A 34 -1.90 -19.31 -2.74
N GLU A 35 -2.70 -19.95 -3.58
CA GLU A 35 -3.84 -19.30 -4.25
C GLU A 35 -4.96 -18.86 -3.30
N TYR A 36 -5.04 -19.45 -2.11
CA TYR A 36 -6.06 -19.07 -1.13
C TYR A 36 -5.75 -17.75 -0.42
N VAL A 37 -4.54 -17.23 -0.52
CA VAL A 37 -4.16 -15.98 0.14
C VAL A 37 -4.82 -14.80 -0.56
N SER A 38 -5.48 -13.94 0.21
CA SER A 38 -6.23 -12.80 -0.30
C SER A 38 -6.22 -11.64 0.69
N GLY A 39 -6.74 -10.51 0.24
CA GLY A 39 -6.93 -9.31 1.05
C GLY A 39 -5.85 -8.26 0.85
N PRO A 40 -6.23 -6.98 1.02
CA PRO A 40 -5.27 -5.89 0.93
C PRO A 40 -4.32 -5.91 2.12
N GLN A 41 -3.09 -5.45 1.89
CA GLN A 41 -2.10 -5.33 2.94
C GLN A 41 -1.18 -4.14 2.70
N VAL A 42 -0.90 -3.39 3.76
CA VAL A 42 -0.03 -2.21 3.69
C VAL A 42 1.29 -2.52 4.38
N PHE A 43 2.36 -2.24 3.66
CA PHE A 43 3.74 -2.43 4.13
C PHE A 43 4.36 -1.10 4.49
N TYR A 44 5.18 -1.09 5.53
CA TYR A 44 5.95 0.07 5.96
C TYR A 44 7.38 -0.34 6.30
N TYR A 45 8.31 0.62 6.27
CA TYR A 45 9.70 0.33 6.63
C TYR A 45 9.80 0.04 8.13
N THR A 46 10.53 -1.01 8.47
CA THR A 46 10.60 -1.59 9.82
C THR A 46 10.84 -0.56 10.93
N THR A 47 11.69 0.46 10.68
CA THR A 47 12.05 1.47 11.69
C THR A 47 11.27 2.77 11.56
N SER A 48 10.33 2.87 10.60
CA SER A 48 9.58 4.10 10.37
C SER A 48 8.32 4.15 11.25
N ALA A 49 8.36 4.95 12.30
CA ALA A 49 7.20 5.15 13.18
C ALA A 49 6.04 5.82 12.44
N LYS A 50 6.33 6.85 11.64
CA LYS A 50 5.29 7.52 10.82
C LYS A 50 4.73 6.60 9.76
N GLY A 51 5.59 5.82 9.09
CA GLY A 51 5.16 4.83 8.11
C GLY A 51 4.20 3.82 8.72
N ARG A 52 4.48 3.36 9.92
CA ARG A 52 3.61 2.44 10.65
C ARG A 52 2.23 3.05 10.93
N GLU A 53 2.19 4.30 11.37
CA GLU A 53 0.92 4.99 11.63
C GLU A 53 0.10 5.18 10.36
N ILE A 54 0.75 5.60 9.27
CA ILE A 54 0.10 5.77 7.97
C ILE A 54 -0.46 4.42 7.50
N ALA A 55 0.36 3.38 7.58
CA ALA A 55 -0.04 2.03 7.17
C ALA A 55 -1.25 1.54 7.97
N GLY A 56 -1.26 1.78 9.28
CA GLY A 56 -2.38 1.41 10.15
C GLY A 56 -3.68 2.10 9.75
N CYS A 57 -3.63 3.39 9.50
CA CYS A 57 -4.82 4.15 9.08
C CYS A 57 -5.37 3.64 7.75
N ILE A 58 -4.51 3.41 6.77
CA ILE A 58 -4.93 2.91 5.45
C ILE A 58 -5.48 1.49 5.56
N GLN A 59 -4.76 0.61 6.27
CA GLN A 59 -5.18 -0.79 6.43
C GLN A 59 -6.56 -0.91 7.09
N ASP A 60 -6.78 -0.17 8.16
CA ASP A 60 -8.05 -0.20 8.89
C ASP A 60 -9.22 0.24 8.00
N VAL A 61 -9.04 1.34 7.29
CA VAL A 61 -10.09 1.86 6.41
C VAL A 61 -10.35 0.91 5.23
N MET A 62 -9.31 0.35 4.63
CA MET A 62 -9.48 -0.61 3.55
C MET A 62 -10.23 -1.86 4.01
N ASN A 63 -9.86 -2.39 5.17
CA ASN A 63 -10.53 -3.58 5.72
C ASN A 63 -12.02 -3.33 5.94
N GLU A 64 -12.38 -2.15 6.43
CA GLU A 64 -13.76 -1.77 6.71
C GLU A 64 -14.53 -1.48 5.42
N GLU A 65 -14.03 -0.55 4.59
CA GLU A 65 -14.77 -0.09 3.40
C GLU A 65 -14.87 -1.14 2.30
N LEU A 66 -13.86 -2.00 2.16
CA LEU A 66 -13.89 -3.10 1.21
C LEU A 66 -14.57 -4.36 1.79
N GLN A 67 -15.00 -4.31 3.04
CA GLN A 67 -15.70 -5.40 3.73
C GLN A 67 -14.92 -6.71 3.66
N ILE A 68 -13.66 -6.66 4.06
CA ILE A 68 -12.76 -7.81 3.99
C ILE A 68 -13.13 -8.82 5.07
N GLU A 69 -13.47 -10.06 4.68
CA GLU A 69 -13.89 -11.12 5.60
C GLU A 69 -12.75 -11.55 6.53
N ARG A 70 -11.53 -11.61 6.01
CA ARG A 70 -10.34 -11.99 6.78
C ARG A 70 -9.34 -10.83 6.74
N PRO A 71 -9.54 -9.80 7.57
CA PRO A 71 -8.70 -8.61 7.53
C PRO A 71 -7.24 -8.95 7.86
N ARG A 72 -6.35 -8.38 7.06
CA ARG A 72 -4.92 -8.50 7.27
C ARG A 72 -4.42 -7.34 8.11
N GLU A 73 -3.30 -7.55 8.77
CA GLU A 73 -2.62 -6.52 9.54
C GLU A 73 -1.52 -5.88 8.70
N ILE A 74 -1.08 -4.69 9.10
CA ILE A 74 0.07 -4.03 8.50
C ILE A 74 1.32 -4.89 8.67
N LYS A 75 2.28 -4.74 7.76
CA LYS A 75 3.48 -5.56 7.79
C LYS A 75 4.74 -4.72 7.67
N ALA A 76 5.65 -4.91 8.61
CA ALA A 76 6.98 -4.31 8.53
C ALA A 76 7.81 -4.98 7.43
N ASN A 77 8.58 -4.19 6.70
CA ASN A 77 9.43 -4.70 5.64
C ASN A 77 10.73 -3.90 5.59
N ASP A 78 11.85 -4.57 5.40
CA ASP A 78 13.17 -3.95 5.31
C ASP A 78 13.89 -4.24 3.99
N THR A 79 13.21 -4.90 3.04
CA THR A 79 13.82 -5.35 1.78
C THR A 79 13.39 -4.54 0.55
N TYR A 80 12.17 -4.00 0.53
CA TYR A 80 11.70 -3.25 -0.62
C TYR A 80 12.49 -1.95 -0.80
N TYR A 81 13.01 -1.74 -2.00
CA TYR A 81 13.87 -0.62 -2.34
C TYR A 81 13.24 0.73 -1.96
N ILE A 82 11.98 0.94 -2.35
CA ILE A 82 11.28 2.19 -2.12
C ILE A 82 11.13 2.50 -0.62
N LEU A 83 10.91 1.49 0.19
CA LEU A 83 10.81 1.67 1.64
C LEU A 83 12.16 2.02 2.26
N LYS A 84 13.23 1.38 1.79
CA LYS A 84 14.58 1.59 2.33
C LYS A 84 15.18 2.94 1.96
N ARG A 85 14.88 3.44 0.76
CA ARG A 85 15.60 4.57 0.16
C ARG A 85 14.81 5.87 0.13
N SER A 86 13.52 5.86 0.44
CA SER A 86 12.72 7.07 0.51
C SER A 86 13.06 7.88 1.75
N GLU A 87 13.13 9.19 1.62
CA GLU A 87 13.33 10.11 2.74
C GLU A 87 12.01 10.39 3.46
N ALA A 88 10.93 10.58 2.70
CA ALA A 88 9.60 10.76 3.28
C ALA A 88 9.07 9.45 3.84
N PRO A 89 8.16 9.50 4.84
CA PRO A 89 7.45 8.31 5.28
C PRO A 89 6.72 7.67 4.10
N THR A 90 7.04 6.42 3.81
CA THR A 90 6.54 5.73 2.63
C THR A 90 5.86 4.43 3.01
N VAL A 91 4.73 4.13 2.35
CA VAL A 91 4.03 2.86 2.48
C VAL A 91 3.79 2.26 1.10
N ILE A 92 3.70 0.95 1.05
CA ILE A 92 3.27 0.21 -0.14
C ILE A 92 1.91 -0.38 0.18
N VAL A 93 0.91 -0.03 -0.62
CA VAL A 93 -0.45 -0.57 -0.50
C VAL A 93 -0.61 -1.66 -1.56
N GLU A 94 -0.71 -2.90 -1.11
CA GLU A 94 -1.06 -4.04 -1.97
C GLU A 94 -2.57 -4.20 -1.92
N CYS A 95 -3.25 -3.90 -3.04
CA CYS A 95 -4.71 -3.86 -3.07
C CYS A 95 -5.37 -5.24 -3.00
N GLY A 96 -4.64 -6.29 -3.32
CA GLY A 96 -5.11 -7.66 -3.29
C GLY A 96 -4.17 -8.57 -4.07
N PHE A 97 -4.52 -9.84 -4.14
CA PHE A 97 -3.69 -10.89 -4.74
C PHE A 97 -4.21 -11.30 -6.10
N LEU A 98 -3.40 -11.08 -7.15
CA LEU A 98 -3.72 -11.55 -8.50
C LEU A 98 -3.71 -13.09 -8.58
N SER A 99 -3.01 -13.75 -7.67
CA SER A 99 -2.96 -15.20 -7.56
C SER A 99 -4.23 -15.82 -6.99
N ASN A 100 -5.11 -15.00 -6.37
CA ASN A 100 -6.41 -15.44 -5.89
C ASN A 100 -7.47 -15.16 -6.97
N GLU A 101 -8.16 -16.17 -7.42
CA GLU A 101 -9.10 -16.08 -8.56
C GLU A 101 -10.22 -15.07 -8.32
N LYS A 102 -10.86 -15.11 -7.14
CA LYS A 102 -11.94 -14.17 -6.80
C LYS A 102 -11.43 -12.74 -6.72
N GLU A 103 -10.30 -12.53 -6.09
CA GLU A 103 -9.72 -11.20 -5.91
C GLU A 103 -9.22 -10.65 -7.24
N ALA A 104 -8.59 -11.48 -8.06
CA ALA A 104 -8.18 -11.10 -9.42
C ALA A 104 -9.36 -10.62 -10.26
N ALA A 105 -10.50 -11.30 -10.16
CA ALA A 105 -11.72 -10.91 -10.86
C ALA A 105 -12.26 -9.56 -10.40
N LEU A 106 -12.14 -9.23 -9.11
CA LEU A 106 -12.52 -7.93 -8.56
C LEU A 106 -11.54 -6.82 -8.99
N LEU A 107 -10.26 -7.10 -8.93
CA LEU A 107 -9.20 -6.11 -9.18
C LEU A 107 -9.18 -5.57 -10.62
N VAL A 108 -9.77 -6.29 -11.57
CA VAL A 108 -9.89 -5.83 -12.95
C VAL A 108 -11.14 -4.99 -13.21
N THR A 109 -12.03 -4.85 -12.22
CA THR A 109 -13.26 -4.07 -12.39
C THR A 109 -13.05 -2.62 -12.00
N ASP A 110 -13.65 -1.70 -12.76
CA ASP A 110 -13.61 -0.26 -12.46
C ASP A 110 -14.22 0.03 -11.09
N ALA A 111 -15.32 -0.63 -10.76
CA ALA A 111 -16.02 -0.41 -9.48
C ALA A 111 -15.14 -0.74 -8.29
N TYR A 112 -14.44 -1.86 -8.32
CA TYR A 112 -13.56 -2.25 -7.21
C TYR A 112 -12.32 -1.37 -7.12
N GLN A 113 -11.73 -1.03 -8.27
CA GLN A 113 -10.59 -0.11 -8.34
C GLN A 113 -10.95 1.25 -7.73
N GLN A 114 -12.15 1.76 -8.03
CA GLN A 114 -12.64 3.00 -7.47
C GLN A 114 -12.81 2.92 -5.95
N LYS A 115 -13.39 1.85 -5.46
CA LYS A 115 -13.57 1.62 -4.01
C LYS A 115 -12.21 1.52 -3.29
N ALA A 116 -11.27 0.81 -3.88
CA ALA A 116 -9.91 0.69 -3.33
C ALA A 116 -9.23 2.06 -3.26
N ALA A 117 -9.30 2.83 -4.33
CA ALA A 117 -8.71 4.18 -4.38
C ALA A 117 -9.35 5.10 -3.34
N GLU A 118 -10.66 5.08 -3.21
CA GLU A 118 -11.38 5.88 -2.20
C GLU A 118 -10.98 5.48 -0.79
N SER A 119 -10.88 4.18 -0.51
CA SER A 119 -10.50 3.71 0.82
C SER A 119 -9.07 4.12 1.19
N ILE A 120 -8.15 4.08 0.24
CA ILE A 120 -6.78 4.56 0.44
C ILE A 120 -6.80 6.05 0.76
N CYS A 121 -7.56 6.83 -0.01
CA CYS A 121 -7.72 8.28 0.20
C CYS A 121 -8.29 8.57 1.60
N HIS A 122 -9.33 7.87 2.01
CA HIS A 122 -9.94 8.01 3.34
C HIS A 122 -8.95 7.64 4.45
N GLY A 123 -8.12 6.63 4.23
CA GLY A 123 -7.07 6.24 5.18
C GLY A 123 -6.03 7.34 5.36
N ILE A 124 -5.62 7.98 4.26
CA ILE A 124 -4.69 9.12 4.29
C ILE A 124 -5.32 10.29 5.03
N GLN A 125 -6.59 10.60 4.75
CA GLN A 125 -7.34 11.65 5.45
C GLN A 125 -7.44 11.38 6.95
N LYS A 126 -7.69 10.14 7.33
CA LYS A 126 -7.74 9.72 8.73
C LYS A 126 -6.40 9.98 9.43
N TYR A 127 -5.28 9.66 8.77
CA TYR A 127 -3.95 9.93 9.32
C TYR A 127 -3.77 11.42 9.62
N PHE A 128 -4.09 12.29 8.68
CA PHE A 128 -3.93 13.72 8.87
C PHE A 128 -4.91 14.28 9.92
N ALA A 129 -6.12 13.76 10.02
CA ALA A 129 -7.08 14.18 11.03
C ALA A 129 -6.58 13.87 12.45
N VAL A 130 -5.93 12.73 12.65
CA VAL A 130 -5.37 12.35 13.95
C VAL A 130 -4.17 13.24 14.32
N LYS A 131 -3.43 13.75 13.34
CA LYS A 131 -2.26 14.60 13.57
C LYS A 131 -2.59 16.07 13.82
N MET A 132 -3.80 16.48 13.51
CA MET A 132 -4.28 17.82 13.84
C MET A 132 -4.73 17.89 15.30
#